data_55d4394a33029802fd1fbf996a352209
#
_entry.id   55d4394a33029802fd1fbf996a352209
#
_cell.length_a   1.000
_cell.length_b   1.000
_cell.length_c   1.000
_cell.angle_alpha   90.00
_cell.angle_beta   90.00
_cell.angle_gamma   90.00
#
_symmetry.space_group_name_H-M   'P 1'
#
loop_
_entity.id
_entity.type
_entity.pdbx_description
1 polymer ?
#
loop_
_entity_poly.entity_id
_entity_poly.type
_entity_poly.pdbx_seq_one_letter_code
_entity_poly.pdbx_strand_id
1 'polypeptide(L)'
;MDRTVTVIVPENQRLTTNPETGKQKPASVKIEYIENYDEARIYYTCLDVAFEKSEAMITIADVLEDFIKEHGYYKYTYIKRDKTRHYKDERGVKMGEMLCVVKFYR
;
A
#
# COMPACT_ATOMS: atom_id res chain seq x y z
N MET A 1 18.32 -15.24 8.75
CA MET A 1 17.03 -14.93 9.41
C MET A 1 16.47 -13.64 8.83
N ASP A 2 15.23 -13.68 8.44
CA ASP A 2 14.63 -12.51 7.79
C ASP A 2 14.33 -11.44 8.83
N ARG A 3 14.62 -10.19 8.48
CA ARG A 3 14.20 -9.06 9.27
C ARG A 3 13.00 -8.43 8.59
N THR A 4 11.85 -8.54 9.23
CA THR A 4 10.63 -7.91 8.73
C THR A 4 10.31 -6.71 9.61
N VAL A 5 10.23 -5.55 8.99
CA VAL A 5 9.83 -4.32 9.67
C VAL A 5 8.48 -3.91 9.09
N THR A 6 7.51 -3.67 9.96
CA THR A 6 6.19 -3.23 9.55
C THR A 6 6.06 -1.72 9.75
N VAL A 7 5.76 -1.02 8.68
CA VAL A 7 5.50 0.42 8.70
C VAL A 7 4.03 0.63 8.37
N ILE A 8 3.30 1.31 9.26
CA ILE A 8 1.89 1.58 9.07
C ILE A 8 1.67 3.07 8.90
N VAL A 9 1.00 3.45 7.83
CA VAL A 9 0.57 4.83 7.62
C VAL A 9 -0.86 4.94 8.14
N PRO A 10 -1.11 5.73 9.20
CA PRO A 10 -2.44 5.85 9.77
C PRO A 10 -3.48 6.32 8.76
N GLU A 11 -4.67 5.78 8.87
CA GLU A 11 -5.77 6.05 7.95
C GLU A 11 -6.11 7.53 7.86
N ASN A 12 -6.06 8.24 8.99
CA ASN A 12 -6.38 9.67 9.04
C ASN A 12 -5.25 10.58 8.53
N GLN A 13 -4.10 10.01 8.20
CA GLN A 13 -2.95 10.77 7.70
C GLN A 13 -2.68 10.49 6.22
N ARG A 14 -3.34 9.52 5.64
CA ARG A 14 -3.17 9.17 4.25
C ARG A 14 -4.50 9.26 3.52
N LEU A 15 -4.54 10.09 2.49
CA LEU A 15 -5.71 10.24 1.63
C LEU A 15 -5.37 9.70 0.25
N THR A 16 -6.32 9.00 -0.34
CA THR A 16 -6.24 8.60 -1.74
C THR A 16 -7.11 9.55 -2.56
N THR A 17 -6.66 9.87 -3.76
CA THR A 17 -7.37 10.80 -4.64
C THR A 17 -7.96 10.05 -5.83
N ASN A 18 -9.25 10.26 -6.09
CA ASN A 18 -9.89 9.72 -7.27
C ASN A 18 -9.40 10.52 -8.50
N PRO A 19 -8.77 9.85 -9.48
CA PRO A 19 -8.22 10.56 -10.63
C PRO A 19 -9.26 11.19 -11.54
N GLU A 20 -10.52 10.75 -11.48
CA GLU A 20 -11.59 11.29 -12.32
C GLU A 20 -12.29 12.50 -11.69
N THR A 21 -12.49 12.47 -10.38
CA THR A 21 -13.28 13.49 -9.69
C THR A 21 -12.45 14.41 -8.80
N GLY A 22 -11.21 14.05 -8.51
CA GLY A 22 -10.36 14.79 -7.58
C GLY A 22 -10.75 14.66 -6.12
N LYS A 23 -11.74 13.84 -5.82
CA LYS A 23 -12.18 13.62 -4.44
C LYS A 23 -11.18 12.80 -3.67
N GLN A 24 -11.01 13.11 -2.39
CA GLN A 24 -10.11 12.39 -1.49
C GLN A 24 -10.92 11.59 -0.48
N LYS A 25 -10.37 10.43 -0.10
CA LYS A 25 -10.97 9.57 0.92
C LYS A 25 -9.87 8.95 1.78
N PRO A 26 -10.16 8.64 3.07
CA PRO A 26 -9.16 8.00 3.93
C PRO A 26 -8.91 6.56 3.52
N ALA A 27 -7.64 6.16 3.61
CA ALA A 27 -7.20 4.81 3.38
C ALA A 27 -6.02 4.52 4.29
N SER A 28 -5.81 3.26 4.65
CA SER A 28 -4.63 2.87 5.40
C SER A 28 -3.68 2.08 4.51
N VAL A 29 -2.39 2.34 4.70
CA VAL A 29 -1.33 1.64 3.97
C VAL A 29 -0.39 1.02 4.98
N LYS A 30 -0.16 -0.28 4.84
CA LYS A 30 0.77 -1.02 5.68
C LYS A 30 1.89 -1.55 4.80
N ILE A 31 3.14 -1.35 5.24
CA ILE A 31 4.31 -1.87 4.55
C ILE A 31 4.99 -2.91 5.43
N GLU A 32 5.12 -4.13 4.92
CA GLU A 32 5.94 -5.17 5.54
C GLU A 32 7.27 -5.24 4.82
N TYR A 33 8.28 -4.60 5.39
CA TYR A 33 9.60 -4.47 4.78
C TYR A 33 10.48 -5.66 5.18
N ILE A 34 11.05 -6.34 4.18
CA ILE A 34 11.97 -7.47 4.38
C ILE A 34 13.35 -6.99 3.95
N GLU A 35 14.06 -6.40 4.90
CA GLU A 35 15.33 -5.71 4.66
C GLU A 35 16.38 -6.61 4.00
N ASN A 36 16.49 -7.85 4.45
CA ASN A 36 17.50 -8.78 3.94
C ASN A 36 17.38 -9.06 2.43
N TYR A 37 16.18 -8.92 1.89
CA TYR A 37 15.93 -9.21 0.48
C TYR A 37 15.66 -7.97 -0.35
N ASP A 38 15.69 -6.79 0.26
CA ASP A 38 15.29 -5.53 -0.39
C ASP A 38 13.91 -5.64 -1.01
N GLU A 39 12.96 -6.24 -0.28
CA GLU A 39 11.59 -6.47 -0.72
C GLU A 39 10.60 -5.92 0.28
N ALA A 40 9.38 -5.67 -0.18
CA ALA A 40 8.29 -5.29 0.71
C ALA A 40 6.95 -5.75 0.16
N ARG A 41 6.02 -6.00 1.08
CA ARG A 41 4.61 -6.22 0.78
C ARG A 41 3.86 -4.96 1.21
N ILE A 42 3.06 -4.42 0.32
CA ILE A 42 2.30 -3.20 0.60
C ILE A 42 0.82 -3.53 0.55
N TYR A 43 0.11 -3.20 1.63
CA TYR A 43 -1.33 -3.43 1.76
C TYR A 43 -2.03 -2.08 1.78
N TYR A 44 -2.92 -1.87 0.82
CA TYR A 44 -3.81 -0.72 0.79
C TYR A 44 -5.20 -1.18 1.21
N THR A 45 -5.80 -0.53 2.19
CA THR A 45 -7.10 -0.92 2.72
C THR A 45 -8.02 0.29 2.85
N CYS A 46 -9.25 0.15 2.40
CA CYS A 46 -10.29 1.15 2.60
C CYS A 46 -11.66 0.46 2.66
N LEU A 47 -12.72 1.25 2.85
CA LEU A 47 -14.08 0.71 2.81
C LEU A 47 -14.36 0.10 1.43
N ASP A 48 -15.03 -1.04 1.42
CA ASP A 48 -15.34 -1.78 0.19
C ASP A 48 -16.08 -0.91 -0.83
N VAL A 49 -17.07 -0.15 -0.37
CA VAL A 49 -17.86 0.72 -1.24
C VAL A 49 -17.05 1.84 -1.89
N ALA A 50 -15.91 2.19 -1.28
CA ALA A 50 -15.03 3.26 -1.76
C ALA A 50 -13.78 2.71 -2.44
N PHE A 51 -13.63 1.39 -2.54
CA PHE A 51 -12.42 0.78 -3.09
C PHE A 51 -12.40 0.90 -4.61
N GLU A 52 -11.32 1.51 -5.12
CA GLU A 52 -11.05 1.55 -6.56
C GLU A 52 -9.58 1.19 -6.79
N LYS A 53 -9.34 0.30 -7.73
CA LYS A 53 -8.00 -0.22 -8.01
C LYS A 53 -7.05 0.87 -8.47
N SER A 54 -7.50 1.79 -9.33
CA SER A 54 -6.64 2.88 -9.82
C SER A 54 -6.20 3.81 -8.69
N GLU A 55 -7.09 4.13 -7.78
CA GLU A 55 -6.77 4.96 -6.61
C GLU A 55 -5.78 4.24 -5.68
N ALA A 56 -5.99 2.94 -5.46
CA ALA A 56 -5.10 2.13 -4.66
C ALA A 56 -3.69 2.13 -5.22
N MET A 57 -3.55 1.95 -6.54
CA MET A 57 -2.25 1.93 -7.20
C MET A 57 -1.53 3.28 -7.09
N ILE A 58 -2.25 4.40 -7.25
CA ILE A 58 -1.68 5.73 -7.10
C ILE A 58 -1.18 5.95 -5.69
N THR A 59 -1.97 5.58 -4.69
CA THR A 59 -1.61 5.73 -3.29
C THR A 59 -0.39 4.88 -2.93
N ILE A 60 -0.37 3.62 -3.38
CA ILE A 60 0.77 2.74 -3.17
C ILE A 60 2.03 3.30 -3.82
N ALA A 61 1.92 3.83 -5.05
CA ALA A 61 3.06 4.42 -5.74
C ALA A 61 3.62 5.62 -4.97
N ASP A 62 2.76 6.48 -4.43
CA ASP A 62 3.19 7.64 -3.64
C ASP A 62 3.93 7.20 -2.37
N VAL A 63 3.41 6.19 -1.68
CA VAL A 63 4.04 5.65 -0.47
C VAL A 63 5.41 5.05 -0.80
N LEU A 64 5.50 4.31 -1.90
CA LEU A 64 6.76 3.69 -2.33
C LEU A 64 7.79 4.72 -2.73
N GLU A 65 7.39 5.81 -3.39
CA GLU A 65 8.29 6.91 -3.73
C GLU A 65 8.95 7.49 -2.48
N ASP A 66 8.16 7.75 -1.44
CA ASP A 66 8.70 8.26 -0.17
C ASP A 66 9.59 7.21 0.50
N PHE A 67 9.17 5.95 0.47
CA PHE A 67 9.92 4.87 1.10
C PHE A 67 11.30 4.69 0.49
N ILE A 68 11.42 4.70 -0.84
CA ILE A 68 12.71 4.52 -1.49
C ILE A 68 13.65 5.69 -1.19
N LYS A 69 13.13 6.91 -1.10
CA LYS A 69 13.93 8.09 -0.73
C LYS A 69 14.45 7.97 0.69
N GLU A 70 13.61 7.55 1.62
CA GLU A 70 13.98 7.42 3.03
C GLU A 70 15.03 6.32 3.27
N HIS A 71 14.99 5.26 2.47
CA HIS A 71 15.87 4.10 2.64
C HIS A 71 17.06 4.07 1.68
N GLY A 72 17.24 5.10 0.86
CA GLY A 72 18.39 5.21 -0.02
C GLY A 72 18.33 4.29 -1.24
N TYR A 73 17.18 3.82 -1.61
CA TYR A 73 17.00 3.07 -2.85
C TYR A 73 16.79 4.03 -4.02
N TYR A 74 17.14 3.58 -5.23
CA TYR A 74 16.98 4.45 -6.38
C TYR A 74 15.74 4.11 -7.23
N LYS A 75 15.24 2.87 -7.13
CA LYS A 75 14.01 2.47 -7.81
C LYS A 75 13.39 1.23 -7.18
N TYR A 76 12.19 0.89 -7.61
CA TYR A 76 11.52 -0.36 -7.24
C TYR A 76 10.82 -0.95 -8.45
N THR A 77 10.54 -2.26 -8.40
CA THR A 77 9.73 -2.95 -9.41
C THR A 77 8.73 -3.86 -8.71
N TYR A 78 7.58 -4.07 -9.35
CA TYR A 78 6.62 -5.05 -8.85
C TYR A 78 7.07 -6.45 -9.25
N ILE A 79 7.15 -7.36 -8.27
CA ILE A 79 7.59 -8.75 -8.51
C ILE A 79 6.44 -9.75 -8.48
N LYS A 80 5.27 -9.33 -8.02
CA LYS A 80 4.05 -10.12 -8.10
C LYS A 80 2.89 -9.24 -8.50
N ARG A 81 1.92 -9.82 -9.18
CA ARG A 81 0.71 -9.10 -9.55
C ARG A 81 -0.07 -8.68 -8.32
N ASP A 82 -0.70 -7.53 -8.44
CA ASP A 82 -1.60 -7.03 -7.40
C ASP A 82 -2.71 -8.04 -7.17
N LYS A 83 -3.03 -8.24 -5.89
CA LYS A 83 -4.15 -9.06 -5.48
C LYS A 83 -5.13 -8.18 -4.74
N THR A 84 -6.40 -8.28 -5.10
CA THR A 84 -7.47 -7.60 -4.36
C THR A 84 -8.22 -8.61 -3.53
N ARG A 85 -8.67 -8.18 -2.37
CA ARG A 85 -9.42 -9.02 -1.44
C ARG A 85 -10.54 -8.18 -0.82
N HIS A 86 -11.67 -8.81 -0.61
CA HIS A 86 -12.80 -8.20 0.09
C HIS A 86 -13.09 -9.02 1.33
N TYR A 87 -13.20 -8.35 2.46
CA TYR A 87 -13.41 -9.04 3.74
C TYR A 87 -14.19 -8.14 4.70
N LYS A 88 -14.65 -8.72 5.80
CA LYS A 88 -15.24 -7.95 6.89
C LYS A 88 -14.26 -7.84 8.03
N ASP A 89 -14.14 -6.64 8.60
CA ASP A 89 -13.28 -6.43 9.74
C ASP A 89 -13.95 -6.94 11.03
N GLU A 90 -13.29 -6.72 12.17
CA GLU A 90 -13.80 -7.18 13.47
C GLU A 90 -15.16 -6.59 13.82
N ARG A 91 -15.49 -5.43 13.27
CA ARG A 91 -16.76 -4.74 13.51
C ARG A 91 -17.84 -5.16 12.50
N GLY A 92 -17.53 -6.07 11.58
CA GLY A 92 -18.43 -6.48 10.52
C GLY A 92 -18.52 -5.50 9.35
N VAL A 93 -17.62 -4.54 9.26
CA VAL A 93 -17.57 -3.57 8.16
C VAL A 93 -16.88 -4.19 6.96
N LYS A 94 -17.50 -4.08 5.78
CA LYS A 94 -16.90 -4.59 4.53
C LYS A 94 -15.72 -3.71 4.12
N MET A 95 -14.58 -4.34 3.86
CA MET A 95 -13.34 -3.69 3.49
C MET A 95 -12.83 -4.22 2.15
N GLY A 96 -12.18 -3.36 1.40
CA GLY A 96 -11.44 -3.74 0.21
C GLY A 96 -9.94 -3.55 0.45
N GLU A 97 -9.14 -4.50 -0.01
CA GLU A 97 -7.69 -4.49 0.20
C GLU A 97 -6.97 -4.86 -1.08
N MET A 98 -5.88 -4.16 -1.36
CA MET A 98 -4.96 -4.50 -2.45
C MET A 98 -3.59 -4.79 -1.88
N LEU A 99 -3.01 -5.91 -2.29
CA LEU A 99 -1.64 -6.31 -1.94
C LEU A 99 -0.74 -6.19 -3.15
N CYS A 100 0.39 -5.51 -2.99
CA CYS A 100 1.46 -5.46 -3.98
C CYS A 100 2.75 -5.95 -3.33
N VAL A 101 3.56 -6.66 -4.10
CA VAL A 101 4.89 -7.09 -3.66
C VAL A 101 5.92 -6.44 -4.57
N VAL A 102 6.90 -5.76 -3.97
CA VAL A 102 7.90 -4.99 -4.72
C VAL A 102 9.31 -5.40 -4.31
N LYS A 103 10.24 -5.19 -5.22
CA LYS A 103 11.67 -5.32 -4.98
C LYS A 103 12.33 -3.97 -5.19
N PHE A 104 13.23 -3.61 -4.26
CA PHE A 104 13.97 -2.36 -4.29
C PHE A 104 15.38 -2.57 -4.83
N TYR A 105 15.93 -1.53 -5.47
CA TYR A 105 17.27 -1.55 -6.05
C TYR A 105 18.07 -0.35 -5.56
N ARG A 106 19.33 -0.62 -5.26
CA ARG A 106 20.30 0.40 -4.83
C ARG A 106 21.13 0.88 -5.99
#